data_ec56e4ed0e6a28bde8abbc4f8c613b40
#
_entry.id   ec56e4ed0e6a28bde8abbc4f8c613b40
#
_cell.length_a   1.000
_cell.length_b   1.000
_cell.length_c   1.000
_cell.angle_alpha   90.00
_cell.angle_beta   90.00
_cell.angle_gamma   90.00
#
_symmetry.space_group_name_H-M   'P 1'
#
loop_
_entity.id
_entity.type
_entity.pdbx_description
1 polymer ?
#
loop_
_entity_poly.entity_id
_entity_poly.type
_entity_poly.pdbx_seq_one_letter_code
_entity_poly.pdbx_strand_id
1 'polypeptide(L)'
;LNWAGKLTQPTLITPHAGELAKLLVKRGIQVSSEAIEADPKKWSMVATEKLSVTVLLKGSTTYIAQPDFLIELPKATPWLATAGSGDVLAGIIGALLATNYIEILNDQNNLARVAATGAFIHNSAALLASMGSPISAISIIEFIPDAIRKILK
;
A
#
# COMPACT_ATOMS: atom_id res chain seq x y z
N LEU A 1 9.26 -5.74 13.41
CA LEU A 1 9.69 -4.34 13.51
C LEU A 1 9.49 -3.88 14.94
N ASN A 2 10.58 -3.60 15.63
CA ASN A 2 10.58 -3.13 17.02
C ASN A 2 11.10 -1.69 16.98
N TRP A 3 10.25 -0.73 16.54
CA TRP A 3 10.64 0.66 16.71
C TRP A 3 10.25 1.12 18.12
N ALA A 4 11.27 1.29 18.95
CA ALA A 4 11.15 1.70 20.36
C ALA A 4 11.19 3.23 20.51
N GLY A 5 10.60 3.99 19.61
CA GLY A 5 10.61 5.45 19.69
C GLY A 5 9.58 6.10 18.79
N LYS A 6 9.39 7.42 18.95
CA LYS A 6 8.55 8.21 18.05
C LYS A 6 9.29 8.36 16.72
N LEU A 7 8.66 7.93 15.64
CA LEU A 7 9.17 8.16 14.29
C LEU A 7 9.20 9.67 14.02
N THR A 8 10.35 10.20 13.64
CA THR A 8 10.57 11.64 13.40
C THR A 8 10.38 12.02 11.93
N GLN A 9 10.28 11.02 11.06
CA GLN A 9 10.12 11.20 9.63
C GLN A 9 8.77 10.63 9.16
N PRO A 10 8.18 11.18 8.09
CA PRO A 10 7.02 10.59 7.45
C PRO A 10 7.29 9.12 7.12
N THR A 11 6.47 8.22 7.65
CA THR A 11 6.68 6.78 7.52
C THR A 11 5.47 6.12 6.91
N LEU A 12 5.71 5.29 5.91
CA LEU A 12 4.71 4.44 5.27
C LEU A 12 5.01 2.97 5.53
N ILE A 13 3.99 2.21 5.88
CA ILE A 13 4.05 0.73 5.93
C ILE A 13 3.06 0.14 4.94
N THR A 14 3.41 -1.03 4.37
CA THR A 14 2.61 -1.68 3.33
C THR A 14 2.21 -3.12 3.71
N PRO A 15 1.53 -3.34 4.86
CA PRO A 15 1.17 -4.67 5.31
C PRO A 15 0.03 -5.28 4.49
N HIS A 16 -0.03 -6.62 4.44
CA HIS A 16 -1.29 -7.34 4.25
C HIS A 16 -1.98 -7.58 5.61
N ALA A 17 -3.22 -8.12 5.62
CA ALA A 17 -4.01 -8.29 6.85
C ALA A 17 -3.29 -9.07 7.94
N GLY A 18 -2.62 -10.18 7.62
CA GLY A 18 -1.88 -10.98 8.60
C GLY A 18 -0.65 -10.26 9.18
N GLU A 19 0.04 -9.42 8.38
CA GLU A 19 1.14 -8.57 8.86
C GLU A 19 0.63 -7.46 9.77
N LEU A 20 -0.48 -6.83 9.38
CA LEU A 20 -1.11 -5.79 10.17
C LEU A 20 -1.61 -6.32 11.51
N ALA A 21 -2.26 -7.48 11.55
CA ALA A 21 -2.69 -8.14 12.78
C ALA A 21 -1.52 -8.32 13.76
N LYS A 22 -0.38 -8.83 13.28
CA LYS A 22 0.83 -9.01 14.11
C LYS A 22 1.37 -7.68 14.65
N LEU A 23 1.31 -6.60 13.87
CA LEU A 23 1.74 -5.27 14.31
C LEU A 23 0.81 -4.71 15.38
N LEU A 24 -0.50 -4.84 15.22
CA LEU A 24 -1.50 -4.36 16.16
C LEU A 24 -1.45 -5.14 17.49
N VAL A 25 -1.30 -6.48 17.43
CA VAL A 25 -1.13 -7.32 18.62
C VAL A 25 0.10 -6.90 19.45
N LYS A 26 1.22 -6.57 18.80
CA LYS A 26 2.41 -6.01 19.50
C LYS A 26 2.16 -4.66 20.17
N ARG A 27 1.11 -3.96 19.79
CA ARG A 27 0.64 -2.70 20.40
C ARG A 27 -0.52 -2.91 21.38
N GLY A 28 -0.79 -4.16 21.76
CA GLY A 28 -1.82 -4.51 22.74
C GLY A 28 -3.25 -4.58 22.17
N ILE A 29 -3.42 -4.52 20.85
CA ILE A 29 -4.73 -4.61 20.20
C ILE A 29 -4.92 -6.02 19.67
N GLN A 30 -5.79 -6.79 20.34
CA GLN A 30 -6.12 -8.15 19.93
C GLN A 30 -7.03 -8.11 18.68
N VAL A 31 -6.50 -8.57 17.55
CA VAL A 31 -7.21 -8.66 16.27
C VAL A 31 -6.65 -9.79 15.43
N SER A 32 -7.51 -10.50 14.72
CA SER A 32 -7.10 -11.52 13.75
C SER A 32 -7.02 -10.96 12.32
N SER A 33 -6.35 -11.70 11.42
CA SER A 33 -6.31 -11.37 9.99
C SER A 33 -7.70 -11.36 9.37
N GLU A 34 -8.55 -12.31 9.75
CA GLU A 34 -9.92 -12.43 9.27
C GLU A 34 -10.79 -11.23 9.66
N ALA A 35 -10.61 -10.72 10.89
CA ALA A 35 -11.31 -9.52 11.33
C ALA A 35 -10.85 -8.26 10.54
N ILE A 36 -9.56 -8.19 10.17
CA ILE A 36 -9.06 -7.11 9.32
C ILE A 36 -9.60 -7.24 7.90
N GLU A 37 -9.65 -8.44 7.35
CA GLU A 37 -10.20 -8.71 6.01
C GLU A 37 -11.71 -8.44 5.94
N ALA A 38 -12.45 -8.64 7.03
CA ALA A 38 -13.88 -8.37 7.11
C ALA A 38 -14.19 -6.85 7.13
N ASP A 39 -13.31 -6.02 7.70
CA ASP A 39 -13.46 -4.56 7.72
C ASP A 39 -12.10 -3.85 7.55
N PRO A 40 -11.51 -3.94 6.35
CA PRO A 40 -10.16 -3.41 6.10
C PRO A 40 -10.11 -1.88 6.22
N LYS A 41 -11.21 -1.20 5.91
CA LYS A 41 -11.34 0.25 6.04
C LYS A 41 -11.16 0.71 7.48
N LYS A 42 -11.94 0.12 8.40
CA LYS A 42 -11.84 0.39 9.84
C LYS A 42 -10.42 0.11 10.36
N TRP A 43 -9.88 -1.06 10.03
CA TRP A 43 -8.60 -1.49 10.59
C TRP A 43 -7.40 -0.72 10.03
N SER A 44 -7.46 -0.23 8.80
CA SER A 44 -6.43 0.68 8.29
C SER A 44 -6.43 2.01 9.03
N MET A 45 -7.60 2.57 9.36
CA MET A 45 -7.72 3.80 10.17
C MET A 45 -7.25 3.58 11.61
N VAL A 46 -7.68 2.50 12.27
CA VAL A 46 -7.19 2.14 13.62
C VAL A 46 -5.67 1.98 13.62
N ALA A 47 -5.12 1.35 12.60
CA ALA A 47 -3.68 1.12 12.52
C ALA A 47 -2.88 2.42 12.37
N THR A 48 -3.31 3.34 11.51
CA THR A 48 -2.60 4.61 11.36
C THR A 48 -2.61 5.43 12.66
N GLU A 49 -3.72 5.41 13.40
CA GLU A 49 -3.84 6.09 14.70
C GLU A 49 -2.91 5.46 15.75
N LYS A 50 -2.94 4.12 15.88
CA LYS A 50 -2.18 3.40 16.93
C LYS A 50 -0.69 3.25 16.63
N LEU A 51 -0.30 3.26 15.39
CA LEU A 51 1.10 3.11 14.96
C LEU A 51 1.77 4.46 14.65
N SER A 52 0.97 5.54 14.50
CA SER A 52 1.43 6.88 14.10
C SER A 52 2.22 6.87 12.78
N VAL A 53 1.71 6.13 11.79
CA VAL A 53 2.30 6.00 10.45
C VAL A 53 1.22 6.03 9.39
N THR A 54 1.59 6.33 8.15
CA THR A 54 0.72 6.06 7.00
C THR A 54 0.66 4.56 6.76
N VAL A 55 -0.53 4.03 6.57
CA VAL A 55 -0.76 2.59 6.34
C VAL A 55 -1.33 2.37 4.95
N LEU A 56 -0.64 1.61 4.11
CA LEU A 56 -1.19 1.04 2.89
C LEU A 56 -1.52 -0.44 3.17
N LEU A 57 -2.79 -0.71 3.43
CA LEU A 57 -3.28 -2.07 3.67
C LEU A 57 -3.54 -2.77 2.34
N LYS A 58 -2.74 -3.79 2.04
CA LYS A 58 -2.87 -4.62 0.84
C LYS A 58 -4.03 -5.61 0.99
N GLY A 59 -4.82 -5.75 -0.07
CA GLY A 59 -5.94 -6.71 -0.16
C GLY A 59 -6.50 -6.73 -1.58
N SER A 60 -7.65 -7.36 -1.77
CA SER A 60 -8.39 -7.27 -3.04
C SER A 60 -8.75 -5.83 -3.40
N THR A 61 -9.01 -5.02 -2.40
CA THR A 61 -9.06 -3.56 -2.44
C THR A 61 -7.94 -3.04 -1.55
N THR A 62 -7.15 -2.10 -2.03
CA THR A 62 -6.08 -1.47 -1.25
C THR A 62 -6.60 -0.20 -0.60
N TYR A 63 -6.35 -0.06 0.69
CA TYR A 63 -6.69 1.13 1.48
C TYR A 63 -5.43 1.86 1.93
N ILE A 64 -5.37 3.17 1.73
CA ILE A 64 -4.29 4.00 2.22
C ILE A 64 -4.86 4.97 3.26
N ALA A 65 -4.40 4.84 4.50
CA ALA A 65 -4.91 5.59 5.64
C ALA A 65 -3.85 6.48 6.29
N GLN A 66 -4.28 7.67 6.66
CA GLN A 66 -3.64 8.62 7.58
C GLN A 66 -4.69 9.11 8.58
N PRO A 67 -4.33 9.81 9.67
CA PRO A 67 -5.33 10.45 10.53
C PRO A 67 -6.28 11.31 9.67
N ASP A 68 -7.59 11.10 9.82
CA ASP A 68 -8.67 11.82 9.12
C ASP A 68 -8.64 11.76 7.57
N PHE A 69 -7.82 10.87 6.99
CA PHE A 69 -7.67 10.76 5.54
C PHE A 69 -7.60 9.30 5.09
N LEU A 70 -8.47 8.91 4.17
CA LEU A 70 -8.54 7.56 3.63
C LEU A 70 -8.71 7.59 2.12
N ILE A 71 -7.88 6.84 1.42
CA ILE A 71 -8.03 6.55 -0.01
C ILE A 71 -8.38 5.07 -0.16
N GLU A 72 -9.41 4.79 -0.94
CA GLU A 72 -9.80 3.45 -1.37
C GLU A 72 -9.53 3.32 -2.86
N LEU A 73 -8.70 2.35 -3.24
CA LEU A 73 -8.42 2.08 -4.66
C LEU A 73 -9.44 1.12 -5.26
N PRO A 74 -9.62 1.15 -6.59
CA PRO A 74 -10.40 0.14 -7.30
C PRO A 74 -9.88 -1.28 -6.99
N LYS A 75 -10.79 -2.26 -7.02
CA LYS A 75 -10.44 -3.65 -6.83
C LYS A 75 -9.37 -4.11 -7.82
N ALA A 76 -8.31 -4.71 -7.30
CA ALA A 76 -7.20 -5.23 -8.08
C ALA A 76 -7.54 -6.57 -8.76
N THR A 77 -6.76 -6.95 -9.76
CA THR A 77 -6.84 -8.29 -10.34
C THR A 77 -6.43 -9.34 -9.30
N PRO A 78 -7.13 -10.50 -9.21
CA PRO A 78 -6.74 -11.56 -8.28
C PRO A 78 -5.35 -12.14 -8.58
N TRP A 79 -4.85 -11.98 -9.79
CA TRP A 79 -3.52 -12.42 -10.20
C TRP A 79 -2.36 -11.68 -9.53
N LEU A 80 -2.64 -10.57 -8.84
CA LEU A 80 -1.66 -9.91 -7.95
C LEU A 80 -1.28 -10.75 -6.72
N ALA A 81 -2.03 -11.79 -6.39
CA ALA A 81 -1.70 -12.72 -5.32
C ALA A 81 -0.55 -13.67 -5.74
N THR A 82 0.54 -13.12 -6.24
CA THR A 82 1.76 -13.83 -6.64
C THR A 82 2.97 -13.40 -5.81
N ALA A 83 3.91 -14.32 -5.60
CA ALA A 83 5.13 -14.03 -4.84
C ALA A 83 5.93 -12.89 -5.49
N GLY A 84 6.44 -11.97 -4.67
CA GLY A 84 7.24 -10.84 -5.12
C GLY A 84 6.43 -9.62 -5.59
N SER A 85 5.12 -9.72 -5.77
CA SER A 85 4.30 -8.56 -6.18
C SER A 85 4.35 -7.41 -5.17
N GLY A 86 4.44 -7.74 -3.88
CA GLY A 86 4.60 -6.75 -2.81
C GLY A 86 5.95 -6.02 -2.86
N ASP A 87 7.01 -6.69 -3.29
CA ASP A 87 8.34 -6.08 -3.48
C ASP A 87 8.34 -5.11 -4.67
N VAL A 88 7.65 -5.48 -5.76
CA VAL A 88 7.43 -4.57 -6.91
C VAL A 88 6.67 -3.33 -6.46
N LEU A 89 5.59 -3.49 -5.70
CA LEU A 89 4.85 -2.37 -5.12
C LEU A 89 5.73 -1.47 -4.27
N ALA A 90 6.55 -2.05 -3.38
CA ALA A 90 7.46 -1.31 -2.52
C ALA A 90 8.51 -0.54 -3.34
N GLY A 91 9.03 -1.13 -4.42
CA GLY A 91 9.96 -0.47 -5.34
C GLY A 91 9.35 0.73 -6.05
N ILE A 92 8.13 0.58 -6.61
CA ILE A 92 7.39 1.68 -7.26
C ILE A 92 7.17 2.82 -6.27
N ILE A 93 6.63 2.50 -5.08
CA ILE A 93 6.36 3.51 -4.06
C ILE A 93 7.66 4.18 -3.61
N GLY A 94 8.73 3.42 -3.36
CA GLY A 94 10.03 3.96 -2.96
C GLY A 94 10.59 4.97 -3.96
N ALA A 95 10.51 4.67 -5.26
CA ALA A 95 10.92 5.59 -6.31
C ALA A 95 10.08 6.89 -6.31
N LEU A 96 8.76 6.76 -6.19
CA LEU A 96 7.86 7.92 -6.13
C LEU A 96 8.07 8.75 -4.86
N LEU A 97 8.31 8.13 -3.71
CA LEU A 97 8.61 8.84 -2.47
C LEU A 97 9.91 9.64 -2.58
N ALA A 98 10.94 9.07 -3.20
CA ALA A 98 12.23 9.75 -3.40
C ALA A 98 12.07 10.99 -4.30
N THR A 99 11.27 10.90 -5.36
CA THR A 99 11.06 12.02 -6.30
C THR A 99 10.10 13.09 -5.79
N ASN A 100 9.24 12.77 -4.81
CA ASN A 100 8.25 13.70 -4.22
C ASN A 100 8.59 14.05 -2.75
N TYR A 101 9.84 13.89 -2.33
CA TYR A 101 10.22 14.01 -0.93
C TYR A 101 9.95 15.41 -0.34
N ILE A 102 10.24 16.45 -1.09
CA ILE A 102 10.04 17.85 -0.66
C ILE A 102 8.56 18.16 -0.49
N GLU A 103 7.70 17.71 -1.42
CA GLU A 103 6.25 17.89 -1.36
C GLU A 103 5.64 17.16 -0.16
N ILE A 104 6.19 15.99 0.19
CA ILE A 104 5.76 15.22 1.36
C ILE A 104 6.15 15.92 2.66
N LEU A 105 7.31 16.55 2.72
CA LEU A 105 7.73 17.33 3.89
C LEU A 105 6.86 18.58 4.08
N ASN A 106 6.46 19.22 2.99
CA ASN A 106 5.61 20.43 3.02
C ASN A 106 4.15 20.11 3.40
N ASP A 107 3.62 18.97 2.95
CA ASP A 107 2.29 18.47 3.30
C ASP A 107 2.33 16.94 3.45
N GLN A 108 2.22 16.47 4.71
CA GLN A 108 2.27 15.04 5.03
C GLN A 108 1.15 14.22 4.38
N ASN A 109 0.03 14.84 3.96
CA ASN A 109 -1.03 14.16 3.23
C ASN A 109 -0.56 13.68 1.85
N ASN A 110 0.49 14.29 1.30
CA ASN A 110 1.10 13.84 0.06
C ASN A 110 1.71 12.44 0.17
N LEU A 111 2.12 12.00 1.38
CA LEU A 111 2.61 10.64 1.57
C LEU A 111 1.56 9.59 1.19
N ALA A 112 0.30 9.77 1.64
CA ALA A 112 -0.78 8.86 1.27
C ALA A 112 -1.14 8.95 -0.23
N ARG A 113 -1.13 10.15 -0.80
CA ARG A 113 -1.40 10.37 -2.24
C ARG A 113 -0.35 9.71 -3.13
N VAL A 114 0.92 9.87 -2.79
CA VAL A 114 2.04 9.24 -3.51
C VAL A 114 1.97 7.71 -3.38
N ALA A 115 1.67 7.19 -2.17
CA ALA A 115 1.47 5.76 -1.96
C ALA A 115 0.30 5.21 -2.79
N ALA A 116 -0.82 5.94 -2.85
CA ALA A 116 -1.97 5.58 -3.66
C ALA A 116 -1.65 5.57 -5.16
N THR A 117 -0.90 6.57 -5.64
CA THR A 117 -0.42 6.62 -7.03
C THR A 117 0.43 5.40 -7.36
N GLY A 118 1.38 5.05 -6.49
CA GLY A 118 2.23 3.88 -6.68
C GLY A 118 1.44 2.58 -6.72
N ALA A 119 0.47 2.41 -5.82
CA ALA A 119 -0.41 1.24 -5.80
C ALA A 119 -1.34 1.20 -7.02
N PHE A 120 -1.81 2.34 -7.51
CA PHE A 120 -2.62 2.43 -8.73
C PHE A 120 -1.81 2.04 -9.98
N ILE A 121 -0.57 2.50 -10.10
CA ILE A 121 0.36 2.08 -11.17
C ILE A 121 0.59 0.58 -11.11
N HIS A 122 0.88 0.03 -9.93
CA HIS A 122 1.11 -1.39 -9.71
C HIS A 122 -0.11 -2.24 -10.13
N ASN A 123 -1.32 -1.85 -9.69
CA ASN A 123 -2.56 -2.53 -10.05
C ASN A 123 -2.82 -2.46 -11.57
N SER A 124 -2.57 -1.31 -12.18
CA SER A 124 -2.74 -1.09 -13.62
C SER A 124 -1.76 -1.93 -14.44
N ALA A 125 -0.49 -2.01 -14.02
CA ALA A 125 0.53 -2.85 -14.66
C ALA A 125 0.16 -4.34 -14.57
N ALA A 126 -0.29 -4.80 -13.38
CA ALA A 126 -0.73 -6.17 -13.19
C ALA A 126 -1.98 -6.51 -14.04
N LEU A 127 -2.91 -5.59 -14.17
CA LEU A 127 -4.09 -5.79 -15.02
C LEU A 127 -3.70 -5.93 -16.50
N LEU A 128 -2.78 -5.08 -16.97
CA LEU A 128 -2.24 -5.15 -18.34
C LEU A 128 -1.46 -6.45 -18.57
N ALA A 129 -0.61 -6.84 -17.62
CA ALA A 129 0.19 -8.05 -17.70
C ALA A 129 -0.67 -9.32 -17.72
N SER A 130 -1.75 -9.34 -16.92
CA SER A 130 -2.54 -10.57 -16.69
C SER A 130 -3.37 -10.96 -17.91
N MET A 131 -3.98 -10.00 -18.60
CA MET A 131 -4.96 -10.28 -19.66
C MET A 131 -5.91 -11.42 -19.29
N GLY A 132 -6.26 -11.53 -17.97
CA GLY A 132 -7.14 -12.58 -17.43
C GLY A 132 -6.44 -13.89 -17.04
N SER A 133 -5.10 -13.96 -17.05
CA SER A 133 -4.31 -15.16 -16.73
C SER A 133 -3.29 -14.91 -15.60
N PRO A 134 -2.71 -15.97 -15.00
CA PRO A 134 -1.66 -15.84 -13.99
C PRO A 134 -0.44 -15.04 -14.47
N ILE A 135 0.15 -14.26 -13.56
CA ILE A 135 1.33 -13.43 -13.80
C ILE A 135 2.42 -13.70 -12.78
N SER A 136 3.63 -13.27 -13.11
CA SER A 136 4.78 -13.21 -12.20
C SER A 136 5.07 -11.76 -11.78
N ALA A 137 5.90 -11.57 -10.76
CA ALA A 137 6.40 -10.25 -10.38
C ALA A 137 7.15 -9.57 -11.53
N ILE A 138 7.90 -10.33 -12.34
CA ILE A 138 8.62 -9.82 -13.52
C ILE A 138 7.63 -9.28 -14.55
N SER A 139 6.54 -10.01 -14.82
CA SER A 139 5.50 -9.54 -15.75
C SER A 139 4.93 -8.18 -15.33
N ILE A 140 4.72 -7.98 -14.02
CA ILE A 140 4.25 -6.67 -13.51
C ILE A 140 5.26 -5.57 -13.84
N ILE A 141 6.56 -5.82 -13.61
CA ILE A 141 7.64 -4.84 -13.87
C ILE A 141 7.66 -4.43 -15.34
N GLU A 142 7.56 -5.39 -16.25
CA GLU A 142 7.59 -5.15 -17.69
C GLU A 142 6.45 -4.25 -18.18
N PHE A 143 5.28 -4.31 -17.52
CA PHE A 143 4.12 -3.51 -17.88
C PHE A 143 3.99 -2.16 -17.13
N ILE A 144 4.93 -1.81 -16.22
CA ILE A 144 4.92 -0.49 -15.55
C ILE A 144 4.95 0.66 -16.55
N PRO A 145 5.83 0.69 -17.59
CA PRO A 145 5.86 1.79 -18.55
C PRO A 145 4.54 1.94 -19.32
N ASP A 146 3.87 0.84 -19.64
CA ASP A 146 2.57 0.87 -20.33
C ASP A 146 1.45 1.38 -19.42
N ALA A 147 1.46 0.97 -18.14
CA ALA A 147 0.54 1.49 -17.15
C ALA A 147 0.68 3.01 -16.99
N ILE A 148 1.90 3.52 -16.86
CA ILE A 148 2.17 4.96 -16.77
C ILE A 148 1.70 5.69 -18.03
N ARG A 149 2.02 5.20 -19.22
CA ARG A 149 1.56 5.80 -20.49
C ARG A 149 0.03 5.88 -20.57
N LYS A 150 -0.67 4.87 -20.06
CA LYS A 150 -2.15 4.84 -20.05
C LYS A 150 -2.76 5.84 -19.08
N ILE A 151 -2.10 6.10 -17.95
CA ILE A 151 -2.55 7.05 -16.93
C ILE A 151 -2.38 8.51 -17.40
N LEU A 152 -1.32 8.77 -18.17
CA LEU A 152 -0.97 10.12 -18.64
C LEU A 152 -1.74 10.56 -19.90
N LYS A 153 -2.56 9.70 -20.51
CA LYS A 153 -3.45 10.02 -21.64
C LYS A 153 -4.80 10.49 -21.18
#